data_29024e483022944752faeeff0b6857d2
#
_entry.id   29024e483022944752faeeff0b6857d2
#
_cell.length_a   1.000
_cell.length_b   1.000
_cell.length_c   1.000
_cell.angle_alpha   90.00
_cell.angle_beta   90.00
_cell.angle_gamma   90.00
#
_symmetry.space_group_name_H-M   'P 1'
#
loop_
_entity.id
_entity.type
_entity.pdbx_description
1 polymer ?
#
loop_
_entity_poly.entity_id
_entity_poly.type
_entity_poly.pdbx_seq_one_letter_code
_entity_poly.pdbx_strand_id
1 'polypeptide(L)'
;MKKNKKLILIFLALFWVLFIFFNSNQDYAASNLRSYNIISKLNIGNHEIQYMANKVLRKIAHVIEYMVFTLIILNTLKSFRIKNGYRILISLFLCMLIGLTDEYYQSFIPGRSSKISDVFIDFLGGILSIVFYNIGRYILKRYRNKKL
;
A
#
# COMPACT_ATOMS: atom_id res chain seq x y z
N MET A 1 -1.44 -27.33 10.46
CA MET A 1 -1.05 -26.41 9.36
C MET A 1 -2.01 -25.25 9.12
N LYS A 2 -3.36 -25.41 9.06
CA LYS A 2 -4.29 -24.29 8.74
C LYS A 2 -4.35 -23.18 9.79
N LYS A 3 -4.20 -23.49 11.10
CA LYS A 3 -4.25 -22.51 12.20
C LYS A 3 -3.03 -21.57 12.16
N ASN A 4 -1.85 -22.12 11.97
CA ASN A 4 -0.59 -21.34 11.92
C ASN A 4 -0.59 -20.35 10.73
N LYS A 5 -1.15 -20.72 9.57
CA LYS A 5 -1.24 -19.82 8.42
C LYS A 5 -2.11 -18.58 8.71
N LYS A 6 -3.22 -18.74 9.45
CA LYS A 6 -4.07 -17.59 9.84
C LYS A 6 -3.32 -16.63 10.76
N LEU A 7 -2.64 -17.18 11.77
CA LEU A 7 -1.86 -16.38 12.70
C LEU A 7 -0.75 -15.60 11.98
N ILE A 8 0.00 -16.27 11.09
CA ILE A 8 1.04 -15.62 10.28
C ILE A 8 0.47 -14.45 9.47
N LEU A 9 -0.68 -14.62 8.83
CA LEU A 9 -1.31 -13.56 8.03
C LEU A 9 -1.79 -12.39 8.89
N ILE A 10 -2.30 -12.65 10.09
CA ILE A 10 -2.68 -11.60 11.05
C ILE A 10 -1.44 -10.83 11.50
N PHE A 11 -0.37 -11.54 11.90
CA PHE A 11 0.89 -10.90 12.27
C PHE A 11 1.47 -10.07 11.14
N LEU A 12 1.43 -10.56 9.91
CA LEU A 12 1.89 -9.84 8.74
C LEU A 12 1.07 -8.56 8.50
N ALA A 13 -0.27 -8.62 8.70
CA ALA A 13 -1.14 -7.45 8.58
C ALA A 13 -0.81 -6.40 9.65
N LEU A 14 -0.65 -6.80 10.91
CA LEU A 14 -0.28 -5.90 12.01
C LEU A 14 1.11 -5.30 11.78
N PHE A 15 2.08 -6.13 11.40
CA PHE A 15 3.43 -5.67 11.06
C PHE A 15 3.40 -4.64 9.93
N TRP A 16 2.58 -4.86 8.89
CA TRP A 16 2.50 -3.94 7.77
C TRP A 16 1.85 -2.60 8.14
N VAL A 17 0.85 -2.60 9.02
CA VAL A 17 0.29 -1.37 9.59
C VAL A 17 1.36 -0.60 10.36
N LEU A 18 2.11 -1.26 11.22
CA LEU A 18 3.23 -0.64 11.95
C LEU A 18 4.29 -0.09 10.98
N PHE A 19 4.58 -0.80 9.91
CA PHE A 19 5.51 -0.36 8.86
C PHE A 19 5.04 0.91 8.15
N ILE A 20 3.74 1.01 7.80
CA ILE A 20 3.15 2.23 7.24
C ILE A 20 3.35 3.41 8.20
N PHE A 21 2.94 3.27 9.46
CA PHE A 21 3.10 4.34 10.46
C PHE A 21 4.57 4.67 10.75
N PHE A 22 5.46 3.69 10.73
CA PHE A 22 6.90 3.93 10.88
C PHE A 22 7.46 4.78 9.73
N ASN A 23 7.08 4.49 8.49
CA ASN A 23 7.47 5.29 7.33
C ASN A 23 6.85 6.70 7.38
N SER A 24 5.62 6.81 7.84
CA SER A 24 4.91 8.08 8.01
C SER A 24 5.50 8.95 9.11
N ASN A 25 6.09 8.35 10.15
CA ASN A 25 6.74 9.06 11.25
C ASN A 25 8.07 9.75 10.87
N GLN A 26 8.56 9.51 9.65
CA GLN A 26 9.81 10.14 9.23
C GLN A 26 9.59 11.61 8.88
N ASP A 27 10.44 12.49 9.40
CA ASP A 27 10.45 13.91 9.04
C ASP A 27 10.48 14.10 7.52
N TYR A 28 9.79 15.14 7.06
CA TYR A 28 9.76 15.49 5.63
C TYR A 28 11.17 15.57 5.03
N ALA A 29 12.14 16.15 5.77
CA ALA A 29 13.52 16.26 5.34
C ALA A 29 14.20 14.89 5.13
N ALA A 30 14.05 13.97 6.07
CA ALA A 30 14.63 12.62 5.96
C ALA A 30 14.01 11.81 4.81
N SER A 31 12.69 11.88 4.66
CA SER A 31 11.98 11.24 3.56
C SER A 31 12.36 11.82 2.18
N ASN A 32 12.53 13.15 2.10
CA ASN A 32 13.00 13.84 0.89
C ASN A 32 14.44 13.45 0.53
N LEU A 33 15.34 13.38 1.49
CA LEU A 33 16.74 13.00 1.25
C LEU A 33 16.85 11.58 0.68
N ARG A 34 16.06 10.64 1.18
CA ARG A 34 16.07 9.26 0.65
C ARG A 34 15.65 9.19 -0.81
N SER A 35 14.51 9.78 -1.13
CA SER A 35 14.01 9.79 -2.51
C SER A 35 14.87 10.62 -3.43
N TYR A 36 15.44 11.75 -2.96
CA TYR A 36 16.37 12.57 -3.71
C TYR A 36 17.68 11.82 -4.03
N ASN A 37 18.21 11.05 -3.09
CA ASN A 37 19.38 10.21 -3.31
C ASN A 37 19.17 9.12 -4.39
N ILE A 38 17.95 8.64 -4.54
CA ILE A 38 17.60 7.70 -5.62
C ILE A 38 17.57 8.43 -6.96
N ILE A 39 16.93 9.58 -7.01
CA ILE A 39 16.75 10.37 -8.24
C ILE A 39 18.06 10.97 -8.74
N SER A 40 18.90 11.47 -7.82
CA SER A 40 20.21 12.03 -8.18
C SER A 40 21.13 10.99 -8.81
N LYS A 41 21.07 9.73 -8.37
CA LYS A 41 21.80 8.61 -8.99
C LYS A 41 21.32 8.29 -10.41
N LEU A 42 20.09 8.60 -10.74
CA LEU A 42 19.52 8.39 -12.07
C LEU A 42 19.88 9.52 -13.07
N ASN A 43 20.51 10.60 -12.58
CA ASN A 43 20.97 11.73 -13.39
C ASN A 43 19.88 12.35 -14.29
N ILE A 44 18.62 12.42 -13.77
CA ILE A 44 17.44 12.86 -14.51
C ILE A 44 17.36 14.39 -14.48
N GLY A 45 17.64 15.05 -15.59
CA GLY A 45 17.29 16.44 -15.85
C GLY A 45 17.88 17.48 -14.87
N ASN A 46 17.27 18.67 -14.85
CA ASN A 46 17.64 19.77 -13.97
C ASN A 46 16.99 19.63 -12.57
N HIS A 47 17.34 20.52 -11.63
CA HIS A 47 16.85 20.51 -10.25
C HIS A 47 15.32 20.51 -10.13
N GLU A 48 14.62 21.18 -11.04
CA GLU A 48 13.17 21.29 -11.04
C GLU A 48 12.50 19.95 -11.40
N ILE A 49 13.05 19.26 -12.42
CA ILE A 49 12.60 17.92 -12.81
C ILE A 49 12.89 16.91 -11.70
N GLN A 50 14.05 17.00 -11.05
CA GLN A 50 14.40 16.13 -9.91
C GLN A 50 13.44 16.34 -8.74
N TYR A 51 13.03 17.57 -8.44
CA TYR A 51 12.06 17.88 -7.39
C TYR A 51 10.67 17.30 -7.70
N MET A 52 10.19 17.43 -8.95
CA MET A 52 8.94 16.83 -9.38
C MET A 52 8.97 15.30 -9.34
N ALA A 53 10.05 14.70 -9.84
CA ALA A 53 10.26 13.27 -9.82
C ALA A 53 10.27 12.71 -8.39
N ASN A 54 10.87 13.46 -7.45
CA ASN A 54 10.86 13.10 -6.02
C ASN A 54 9.46 13.04 -5.42
N LYS A 55 8.61 14.04 -5.72
CA LYS A 55 7.21 14.03 -5.27
C LYS A 55 6.44 12.84 -5.84
N VAL A 56 6.62 12.55 -7.13
CA VAL A 56 5.96 11.41 -7.80
C VAL A 56 6.43 10.09 -7.20
N LEU A 57 7.75 9.92 -6.99
CA LEU A 57 8.31 8.70 -6.40
C LEU A 57 7.71 8.41 -5.01
N ARG A 58 7.57 9.42 -4.18
CA ARG A 58 6.94 9.28 -2.86
C ARG A 58 5.48 8.84 -2.96
N LYS A 59 4.71 9.42 -3.86
CA LYS A 59 3.31 9.02 -4.10
C LYS A 59 3.20 7.58 -4.61
N ILE A 60 4.10 7.17 -5.51
CA ILE A 60 4.17 5.77 -5.97
C ILE A 60 4.51 4.83 -4.82
N ALA A 61 5.41 5.21 -3.92
CA ALA A 61 5.74 4.41 -2.74
C ALA A 61 4.50 4.19 -1.85
N HIS A 62 3.71 5.23 -1.57
CA HIS A 62 2.44 5.11 -0.84
C HIS A 62 1.45 4.18 -1.56
N VAL A 63 1.24 4.36 -2.85
CA VAL A 63 0.38 3.45 -3.64
C VAL A 63 0.81 1.99 -3.48
N ILE A 64 2.12 1.70 -3.55
CA ILE A 64 2.65 0.35 -3.38
C ILE A 64 2.44 -0.16 -1.95
N GLU A 65 2.68 0.65 -0.93
CA GLU A 65 2.48 0.29 0.48
C GLU A 65 1.03 -0.11 0.74
N TYR A 66 0.06 0.68 0.29
CA TYR A 66 -1.37 0.39 0.46
C TYR A 66 -1.86 -0.74 -0.44
N MET A 67 -1.24 -0.92 -1.62
CA MET A 67 -1.49 -2.09 -2.47
C MET A 67 -1.09 -3.39 -1.77
N VAL A 68 0.10 -3.44 -1.16
CA VAL A 68 0.57 -4.61 -0.41
C VAL A 68 -0.29 -4.85 0.83
N PHE A 69 -0.62 -3.79 1.58
CA PHE A 69 -1.53 -3.87 2.72
C PHE A 69 -2.85 -4.54 2.35
N THR A 70 -3.50 -4.04 1.30
CA THR A 70 -4.79 -4.57 0.83
C THR A 70 -4.69 -6.02 0.38
N LEU A 71 -3.58 -6.43 -0.29
CA LEU A 71 -3.32 -7.83 -0.64
C LEU A 71 -3.20 -8.73 0.59
N ILE A 72 -2.54 -8.27 1.63
CA ILE A 72 -2.40 -9.00 2.89
C ILE A 72 -3.78 -9.20 3.51
N ILE A 73 -4.60 -8.15 3.62
CA ILE A 73 -5.95 -8.21 4.17
C ILE A 73 -6.84 -9.15 3.35
N LEU A 74 -6.83 -9.06 2.02
CA LEU A 74 -7.58 -9.97 1.14
C LEU A 74 -7.24 -11.44 1.39
N ASN A 75 -5.95 -11.75 1.56
CA ASN A 75 -5.51 -13.12 1.83
C ASN A 75 -5.83 -13.56 3.26
N THR A 76 -5.74 -12.65 4.23
CA THR A 76 -6.14 -12.89 5.61
C THR A 76 -7.63 -13.26 5.68
N LEU A 77 -8.50 -12.43 5.12
CA LEU A 77 -9.95 -12.66 5.08
C LEU A 77 -10.31 -13.94 4.30
N LYS A 78 -9.56 -14.26 3.24
CA LYS A 78 -9.70 -15.54 2.52
C LYS A 78 -9.40 -16.74 3.41
N SER A 79 -8.40 -16.65 4.30
CA SER A 79 -8.07 -17.72 5.23
C SER A 79 -9.19 -18.00 6.24
N PHE A 80 -10.02 -17.00 6.53
CA PHE A 80 -11.24 -17.10 7.35
C PHE A 80 -12.48 -17.52 6.56
N ARG A 81 -12.34 -17.86 5.27
CA ARG A 81 -13.42 -18.30 4.38
C ARG A 81 -14.53 -17.26 4.16
N ILE A 82 -14.22 -15.98 4.32
CA ILE A 82 -15.17 -14.90 4.04
C ILE A 82 -15.50 -14.87 2.55
N LYS A 83 -16.76 -14.62 2.18
CA LYS A 83 -17.23 -14.53 0.78
C LYS A 83 -16.49 -13.41 0.03
N ASN A 84 -16.25 -13.59 -1.28
CA ASN A 84 -15.39 -12.69 -2.07
C ASN A 84 -15.84 -11.22 -2.03
N GLY A 85 -17.14 -10.93 -2.16
CA GLY A 85 -17.65 -9.56 -2.11
C GLY A 85 -17.34 -8.86 -0.78
N TYR A 86 -17.62 -9.54 0.35
CA TYR A 86 -17.29 -9.00 1.68
C TYR A 86 -15.79 -8.82 1.90
N ARG A 87 -14.95 -9.71 1.36
CA ARG A 87 -13.49 -9.54 1.45
C ARG A 87 -13.03 -8.27 0.77
N ILE A 88 -13.54 -8.00 -0.43
CA ILE A 88 -13.21 -6.79 -1.19
C ILE A 88 -13.67 -5.56 -0.41
N LEU A 89 -14.93 -5.54 0.03
CA LEU A 89 -15.49 -4.42 0.77
C LEU A 89 -14.71 -4.12 2.06
N ILE A 90 -14.47 -5.15 2.88
CA ILE A 90 -13.72 -5.00 4.15
C ILE A 90 -12.28 -4.55 3.88
N SER A 91 -11.61 -5.11 2.85
CA SER A 91 -10.24 -4.73 2.54
C SER A 91 -10.12 -3.27 2.09
N LEU A 92 -11.06 -2.79 1.26
CA LEU A 92 -11.11 -1.38 0.84
C LEU A 92 -11.47 -0.45 2.00
N PHE A 93 -12.41 -0.86 2.85
CA PHE A 93 -12.76 -0.10 4.04
C PHE A 93 -11.56 0.07 4.99
N LEU A 94 -10.83 -1.03 5.26
CA LEU A 94 -9.63 -0.98 6.10
C LEU A 94 -8.51 -0.17 5.43
N CYS A 95 -8.33 -0.27 4.11
CA CYS A 95 -7.38 0.55 3.37
C CYS A 95 -7.68 2.03 3.55
N MET A 96 -8.93 2.45 3.36
CA MET A 96 -9.35 3.84 3.54
C MET A 96 -9.20 4.29 5.00
N LEU A 97 -9.57 3.45 5.96
CA LEU A 97 -9.46 3.77 7.39
C LEU A 97 -8.00 3.98 7.81
N ILE A 98 -7.09 3.10 7.38
CA ILE A 98 -5.65 3.25 7.66
C ILE A 98 -5.10 4.49 6.96
N GLY A 99 -5.46 4.76 5.69
CA GLY A 99 -5.04 5.97 4.98
C GLY A 99 -5.49 7.26 5.67
N LEU A 100 -6.75 7.32 6.13
CA LEU A 100 -7.25 8.46 6.92
C LEU A 100 -6.49 8.63 8.24
N THR A 101 -6.21 7.52 8.94
CA THR A 101 -5.49 7.54 10.21
C THR A 101 -4.03 7.96 10.00
N ASP A 102 -3.41 7.50 8.91
CA ASP A 102 -2.05 7.86 8.53
C ASP A 102 -1.94 9.37 8.22
N GLU A 103 -2.82 9.91 7.39
CA GLU A 103 -2.86 11.34 7.09
C GLU A 103 -3.15 12.20 8.33
N TYR A 104 -4.06 11.75 9.20
CA TYR A 104 -4.29 12.40 10.48
C TYR A 104 -3.02 12.40 11.34
N TYR A 105 -2.32 11.28 11.42
CA TYR A 105 -1.05 11.19 12.15
C TYR A 105 0.02 12.11 11.55
N GLN A 106 0.13 12.17 10.23
CA GLN A 106 1.07 13.04 9.53
C GLN A 106 0.84 14.52 9.81
N SER A 107 -0.39 14.95 10.14
CA SER A 107 -0.69 16.33 10.50
C SER A 107 0.05 16.83 11.75
N PHE A 108 0.52 15.91 12.60
CA PHE A 108 1.29 16.24 13.81
C PHE A 108 2.81 16.25 13.57
N ILE A 109 3.27 15.85 12.38
CA ILE A 109 4.70 15.75 12.08
C ILE A 109 5.21 17.05 11.46
N PRO A 110 6.26 17.68 12.03
CA PRO A 110 6.80 18.92 11.49
C PRO A 110 7.20 18.81 10.02
N GLY A 111 6.79 19.80 9.22
CA GLY A 111 7.10 19.88 7.79
C GLY A 111 6.27 18.98 6.87
N ARG A 112 5.36 18.15 7.41
CA ARG A 112 4.38 17.42 6.60
C ARG A 112 3.08 18.20 6.48
N SER A 113 2.49 18.19 5.28
CA SER A 113 1.14 18.72 5.04
C SER A 113 0.20 17.54 4.82
N SER A 114 -0.67 17.28 5.79
CA SER A 114 -1.77 16.33 5.62
C SER A 114 -2.74 16.82 4.54
N LYS A 115 -3.07 15.97 3.59
CA LYS A 115 -3.97 16.29 2.47
C LYS A 115 -4.93 15.15 2.22
N ILE A 116 -6.20 15.45 2.18
CA ILE A 116 -7.24 14.47 1.78
C ILE A 116 -6.93 13.82 0.43
N SER A 117 -6.25 14.55 -0.49
CA SER A 117 -5.82 14.00 -1.78
C SER A 117 -4.88 12.81 -1.63
N ASP A 118 -4.08 12.75 -0.58
CA ASP A 118 -3.12 11.68 -0.38
C ASP A 118 -3.82 10.41 0.12
N VAL A 119 -4.90 10.55 0.93
CA VAL A 119 -5.83 9.43 1.25
C VAL A 119 -6.41 8.79 -0.02
N PHE A 120 -6.79 9.59 -1.02
CA PHE A 120 -7.28 9.05 -2.30
C PHE A 120 -6.20 8.31 -3.09
N ILE A 121 -4.96 8.76 -3.01
CA ILE A 121 -3.81 8.08 -3.62
C ILE A 121 -3.57 6.72 -2.97
N ASP A 122 -3.61 6.66 -1.64
CA ASP A 122 -3.50 5.43 -0.87
C ASP A 122 -4.65 4.47 -1.21
N PHE A 123 -5.86 4.97 -1.29
CA PHE A 123 -7.03 4.20 -1.68
C PHE A 123 -6.95 3.65 -3.12
N LEU A 124 -6.36 4.41 -4.06
CA LEU A 124 -6.04 3.90 -5.40
C LEU A 124 -5.11 2.67 -5.33
N GLY A 125 -4.13 2.66 -4.43
CA GLY A 125 -3.31 1.47 -4.16
C GLY A 125 -4.17 0.27 -3.78
N GLY A 126 -5.16 0.46 -2.90
CA GLY A 126 -6.13 -0.57 -2.53
C GLY A 126 -6.95 -1.10 -3.71
N ILE A 127 -7.45 -0.21 -4.58
CA ILE A 127 -8.20 -0.58 -5.79
C ILE A 127 -7.31 -1.39 -6.75
N LEU A 128 -6.10 -0.92 -7.03
CA LEU A 128 -5.14 -1.60 -7.89
C LEU A 128 -4.84 -3.02 -7.38
N SER A 129 -4.69 -3.15 -6.06
CA SER A 129 -4.52 -4.45 -5.40
C SER A 129 -5.63 -5.44 -5.76
N ILE A 130 -6.89 -5.01 -5.72
CA ILE A 130 -8.05 -5.84 -6.05
C ILE A 130 -8.05 -6.23 -7.52
N VAL A 131 -7.72 -5.29 -8.41
CA VAL A 131 -7.63 -5.55 -9.85
C VAL A 131 -6.59 -6.63 -10.12
N PHE A 132 -5.35 -6.46 -9.62
CA PHE A 132 -4.27 -7.44 -9.79
C PHE A 132 -4.59 -8.79 -9.15
N TYR A 133 -5.21 -8.80 -7.97
CA TYR A 133 -5.65 -10.03 -7.32
C TYR A 133 -6.67 -10.80 -8.17
N ASN A 134 -7.64 -10.12 -8.77
CA ASN A 134 -8.65 -10.75 -9.62
C ASN A 134 -8.06 -11.24 -10.94
N ILE A 135 -7.19 -10.46 -11.59
CA ILE A 135 -6.46 -10.85 -12.80
C ILE A 135 -5.63 -12.11 -12.52
N GLY A 136 -4.84 -12.13 -11.44
CA GLY A 136 -4.04 -13.29 -11.06
C GLY A 136 -4.89 -14.54 -10.83
N ARG A 137 -6.05 -14.40 -10.17
CA ARG A 137 -6.99 -15.52 -9.99
C ARG A 137 -7.57 -16.03 -11.31
N TYR A 138 -7.91 -15.12 -12.23
CA TYR A 138 -8.44 -15.48 -13.55
C TYR A 138 -7.39 -16.27 -14.34
N ILE A 139 -6.17 -15.78 -14.41
CA ILE A 139 -5.05 -16.44 -15.11
C ILE A 139 -4.81 -17.85 -14.55
N LEU A 140 -4.69 -17.97 -13.22
CA LEU A 140 -4.46 -19.25 -12.54
C LEU A 140 -5.60 -20.25 -12.81
N LYS A 141 -6.86 -19.78 -12.83
CA LYS A 141 -8.01 -20.63 -13.17
C LYS A 141 -7.92 -21.13 -14.62
N ARG A 142 -7.56 -20.24 -15.55
CA ARG A 142 -7.43 -20.58 -16.98
C ARG A 142 -6.32 -21.62 -17.22
N TYR A 143 -5.17 -21.45 -16.56
CA TYR A 143 -4.07 -22.43 -16.64
C TYR A 143 -4.45 -23.80 -16.09
N ARG A 144 -5.18 -23.83 -14.97
CA ARG A 144 -5.62 -25.10 -14.38
C ARG A 144 -6.61 -25.86 -15.26
N ASN A 145 -7.53 -25.14 -15.92
CA ASN A 145 -8.52 -25.75 -16.81
C ASN A 145 -7.91 -26.25 -18.15
N LYS A 146 -6.70 -25.80 -18.53
CA LYS A 146 -6.02 -26.30 -19.74
C LYS A 146 -5.18 -27.56 -19.48
N LYS A 147 -4.95 -27.91 -18.22
CA LYS A 147 -4.17 -29.11 -17.83
C LYS A 147 -5.04 -30.33 -17.50
N LEU A 148 -6.35 -30.19 -17.58
CA LEU A 148 -7.36 -31.24 -17.49
C LEU A 148 -7.95 -31.53 -18.87
#